data_d6dead8861bc4894e58884f8834ff253
#
_entry.id   d6dead8861bc4894e58884f8834ff253
#
_cell.length_a   1.000
_cell.length_b   1.000
_cell.length_c   1.000
_cell.angle_alpha   90.00
_cell.angle_beta   90.00
_cell.angle_gamma   90.00
#
_symmetry.space_group_name_H-M   'P 1'
#
loop_
_entity.id
_entity.type
_entity.pdbx_description
1 polymer ?
#
loop_
_entity_poly.entity_id
_entity_poly.type
_entity_poly.pdbx_seq_one_letter_code
_entity_poly.pdbx_strand_id
1 'polypeptide(L)'
;MKKKLTIIAACAAMLITLGISVLTWTESKSNSPGHTNFDNNKESNRNDESNGSPGTSVKKDFIITIDPGHGGYDPGKIGVNNIQEKDVNLAISLILRDILTDSGFTVYLTRDSDVSLDTPGATSKKNSDLHNRIEIIRTNQSDISVSIHQNSFSDSSVHGAQVFYYFSSDKSNFLADCIEEGISTTISPDTARKSKANDNYILLKNNPCPAVIVECGFLTNENEGTSLSGTEYQTTIAKAIAQGINSYYENYFLNSGTQPIPAN
;
A
#
# COMPACT_ATOMS: atom_id res chain seq x y z
N MET A 1 8.98 64.45 -8.15
CA MET A 1 10.03 64.22 -7.15
C MET A 1 9.98 62.74 -6.76
N LYS A 2 10.97 61.97 -7.23
CA LYS A 2 11.07 60.52 -6.98
C LYS A 2 11.92 60.28 -5.75
N LYS A 3 11.43 59.61 -4.73
CA LYS A 3 12.25 59.09 -3.62
C LYS A 3 12.52 57.62 -3.84
N LYS A 4 13.77 57.27 -4.10
CA LYS A 4 14.30 55.92 -4.13
C LYS A 4 14.53 55.47 -2.68
N LEU A 5 13.98 54.33 -2.29
CA LEU A 5 14.31 53.70 -1.03
C LEU A 5 15.26 52.53 -1.31
N THR A 6 16.47 52.64 -0.80
CA THR A 6 17.52 51.61 -0.90
C THR A 6 17.38 50.66 0.28
N ILE A 7 17.14 49.35 0.01
CA ILE A 7 17.16 48.33 1.04
C ILE A 7 18.50 47.63 0.99
N ILE A 8 19.24 47.74 2.09
CA ILE A 8 20.53 47.08 2.33
C ILE A 8 20.25 45.65 2.78
N ALA A 9 20.76 44.68 2.03
CA ALA A 9 20.75 43.28 2.41
C ALA A 9 21.93 43.00 3.37
N ALA A 10 21.61 42.56 4.59
CA ALA A 10 22.61 42.04 5.53
C ALA A 10 22.61 40.49 5.43
N CYS A 11 23.68 39.93 4.88
CA CYS A 11 23.97 38.50 4.93
C CYS A 11 24.58 38.18 6.30
N ALA A 12 23.86 37.40 7.10
CA ALA A 12 24.40 36.71 8.28
C ALA A 12 24.71 35.27 7.90
N ALA A 13 25.97 34.93 7.78
CA ALA A 13 26.44 33.56 7.60
C ALA A 13 26.43 32.86 8.96
N MET A 14 25.62 31.81 9.10
CA MET A 14 25.62 30.94 10.27
C MET A 14 26.33 29.65 9.92
N LEU A 15 27.55 29.49 10.41
CA LEU A 15 28.31 28.22 10.36
C LEU A 15 27.72 27.23 11.37
N ILE A 16 27.13 26.16 10.87
CA ILE A 16 26.74 25.02 11.68
C ILE A 16 27.83 23.96 11.55
N THR A 17 28.56 23.72 12.63
CA THR A 17 29.55 22.64 12.77
C THR A 17 28.80 21.30 12.99
N LEU A 18 28.95 20.38 12.03
CA LEU A 18 28.51 19.00 12.20
C LEU A 18 29.50 18.25 13.11
N GLY A 19 29.03 17.87 14.29
CA GLY A 19 29.71 16.91 15.16
C GLY A 19 29.41 15.49 14.71
N ILE A 20 30.38 14.79 14.11
CA ILE A 20 30.31 13.37 13.79
C ILE A 20 30.72 12.61 15.04
N SER A 21 29.77 11.96 15.70
CA SER A 21 30.04 11.01 16.77
C SER A 21 30.26 9.60 16.20
N VAL A 22 31.50 9.18 16.14
CA VAL A 22 31.88 7.81 15.80
C VAL A 22 31.72 6.94 17.05
N LEU A 23 30.72 6.06 17.07
CA LEU A 23 30.61 4.98 18.07
C LEU A 23 31.52 3.83 17.65
N THR A 24 32.65 3.64 18.37
CA THR A 24 33.51 2.47 18.25
C THR A 24 32.94 1.33 19.10
N TRP A 25 32.58 0.24 18.43
CA TRP A 25 32.27 -1.03 19.10
C TRP A 25 33.56 -1.74 19.49
N THR A 26 33.76 -1.98 20.78
CA THR A 26 34.89 -2.82 21.30
C THR A 26 34.38 -4.24 21.51
N GLU A 27 34.98 -5.19 20.78
CA GLU A 27 34.82 -6.61 21.02
C GLU A 27 35.56 -7.00 22.33
N SER A 28 34.83 -7.60 23.26
CA SER A 28 35.42 -8.24 24.45
C SER A 28 35.58 -9.73 24.20
N LYS A 29 36.82 -10.12 24.00
CA LYS A 29 37.25 -11.54 24.07
C LYS A 29 37.41 -11.95 25.53
N SER A 30 36.72 -12.98 25.99
CA SER A 30 37.07 -13.67 27.23
C SER A 30 37.45 -15.13 26.94
N ASN A 31 38.65 -15.47 27.42
CA ASN A 31 39.32 -16.75 27.29
C ASN A 31 38.72 -17.82 28.20
N SER A 32 38.75 -19.05 27.69
CA SER A 32 38.70 -20.32 28.48
C SER A 32 39.84 -20.45 29.45
N PRO A 33 39.80 -21.36 30.48
CA PRO A 33 40.10 -22.78 30.23
C PRO A 33 39.43 -23.78 31.21
N GLY A 34 39.50 -25.08 30.85
CA GLY A 34 39.55 -26.15 31.84
C GLY A 34 38.70 -27.40 31.58
N HIS A 35 39.36 -28.42 31.13
CA HIS A 35 38.95 -29.83 31.02
C HIS A 35 38.34 -30.40 32.30
N THR A 36 37.35 -31.31 32.16
CA THR A 36 37.40 -32.68 32.71
C THR A 36 36.36 -33.57 32.04
N ASN A 37 36.83 -34.74 31.56
CA ASN A 37 36.04 -35.88 31.06
C ASN A 37 35.26 -36.55 32.20
N PHE A 38 34.05 -37.03 31.91
CA PHE A 38 33.55 -38.30 32.43
C PHE A 38 32.49 -38.87 31.42
N ASP A 39 32.79 -40.11 30.97
CA ASP A 39 31.91 -41.05 30.27
C ASP A 39 30.70 -41.44 31.12
N ASN A 40 29.51 -41.58 30.50
CA ASN A 40 28.81 -42.83 30.39
C ASN A 40 27.35 -42.67 29.86
N ASN A 41 27.09 -43.40 28.79
CA ASN A 41 25.84 -44.01 28.31
C ASN A 41 24.52 -43.74 29.07
N LYS A 42 23.49 -43.25 28.37
CA LYS A 42 22.23 -43.98 28.16
C LYS A 42 21.35 -43.35 27.10
N GLU A 43 20.71 -44.23 26.34
CA GLU A 43 19.78 -44.04 25.21
C GLU A 43 18.61 -43.12 25.44
N SER A 44 18.13 -42.62 24.30
CA SER A 44 16.72 -42.38 23.92
C SER A 44 16.04 -41.18 24.51
N ASN A 45 15.87 -40.11 23.70
CA ASN A 45 14.58 -39.71 23.15
C ASN A 45 14.80 -38.54 22.15
N ARG A 46 14.39 -38.79 20.92
CA ARG A 46 14.27 -37.76 19.89
C ARG A 46 13.15 -36.81 20.28
N ASN A 47 13.48 -35.61 20.64
CA ASN A 47 12.56 -34.47 20.50
C ASN A 47 13.11 -33.64 19.34
N ASP A 48 12.39 -33.72 18.23
CA ASP A 48 12.58 -32.83 17.11
C ASP A 48 12.23 -31.41 17.56
N GLU A 49 13.24 -30.62 17.94
CA GLU A 49 13.13 -29.18 17.92
C GLU A 49 13.17 -28.76 16.46
N SER A 50 11.98 -28.49 15.92
CA SER A 50 11.81 -27.84 14.63
C SER A 50 12.38 -26.42 14.74
N ASN A 51 13.64 -26.28 14.35
CA ASN A 51 14.27 -25.00 14.12
C ASN A 51 13.61 -24.37 12.88
N GLY A 52 12.58 -23.56 13.12
CA GLY A 52 11.86 -22.82 12.08
C GLY A 52 12.80 -21.84 11.41
N SER A 53 13.40 -22.27 10.32
CA SER A 53 14.02 -21.38 9.34
C SER A 53 12.97 -20.39 8.86
N PRO A 54 13.28 -19.08 8.67
CA PRO A 54 12.33 -18.14 8.07
C PRO A 54 11.91 -18.71 6.71
N GLY A 55 10.64 -19.11 6.59
CA GLY A 55 10.13 -19.72 5.37
C GLY A 55 10.30 -18.73 4.21
N THR A 56 11.14 -19.09 3.25
CA THR A 56 11.16 -18.44 1.96
C THR A 56 9.79 -18.64 1.33
N SER A 57 9.00 -17.55 1.22
CA SER A 57 7.71 -17.60 0.52
C SER A 57 7.95 -18.09 -0.91
N VAL A 58 7.18 -19.07 -1.33
CA VAL A 58 7.24 -19.56 -2.71
C VAL A 58 6.80 -18.43 -3.63
N LYS A 59 7.64 -18.08 -4.63
CA LYS A 59 7.31 -17.05 -5.62
C LYS A 59 6.05 -17.46 -6.37
N LYS A 60 5.07 -16.56 -6.39
CA LYS A 60 3.82 -16.69 -7.12
C LYS A 60 4.00 -16.08 -8.52
N ASP A 61 3.56 -16.78 -9.55
CA ASP A 61 3.49 -16.26 -10.92
C ASP A 61 2.20 -15.44 -11.07
N PHE A 62 2.17 -14.30 -10.37
CA PHE A 62 1.03 -13.40 -10.33
C PHE A 62 1.50 -11.96 -10.06
N ILE A 63 1.10 -11.06 -10.93
CA ILE A 63 1.54 -9.66 -10.96
C ILE A 63 0.42 -8.74 -10.47
N ILE A 64 0.74 -7.91 -9.49
CA ILE A 64 -0.19 -6.95 -8.90
C ILE A 64 0.36 -5.54 -9.13
N THR A 65 -0.46 -4.64 -9.67
CA THR A 65 -0.14 -3.21 -9.61
C THR A 65 -1.03 -2.52 -8.59
N ILE A 66 -0.40 -1.91 -7.59
CA ILE A 66 -1.05 -1.02 -6.63
C ILE A 66 -0.95 0.41 -7.17
N ASP A 67 -2.07 1.13 -7.14
CA ASP A 67 -2.15 2.50 -7.62
C ASP A 67 -2.47 3.44 -6.45
N PRO A 68 -1.48 4.13 -5.85
CA PRO A 68 -1.74 5.16 -4.85
C PRO A 68 -2.43 6.36 -5.53
N GLY A 69 -3.72 6.57 -5.27
CA GLY A 69 -4.49 7.66 -5.87
C GLY A 69 -3.90 9.03 -5.60
N HIS A 70 -4.15 10.01 -6.51
CA HIS A 70 -3.63 11.38 -6.43
C HIS A 70 -2.10 11.45 -6.45
N GLY A 71 -1.51 12.59 -6.06
CA GLY A 71 -0.06 12.79 -5.97
C GLY A 71 0.41 14.11 -6.57
N GLY A 72 1.55 14.59 -6.13
CA GLY A 72 2.14 15.85 -6.57
C GLY A 72 1.23 17.04 -6.31
N TYR A 73 0.80 17.71 -7.39
CA TYR A 73 -0.09 18.89 -7.31
C TYR A 73 -1.54 18.52 -6.89
N ASP A 74 -1.96 17.28 -7.05
CA ASP A 74 -3.31 16.84 -6.68
C ASP A 74 -3.29 16.24 -5.26
N PRO A 75 -3.74 16.97 -4.23
CA PRO A 75 -3.76 16.46 -2.86
C PRO A 75 -4.87 15.43 -2.63
N GLY A 76 -5.81 15.26 -3.58
CA GLY A 76 -7.06 14.57 -3.35
C GLY A 76 -7.96 15.33 -2.37
N LYS A 77 -8.71 14.62 -1.55
CA LYS A 77 -9.48 15.22 -0.47
C LYS A 77 -8.56 15.71 0.65
N ILE A 78 -8.82 16.94 1.11
CA ILE A 78 -8.24 17.44 2.36
C ILE A 78 -9.27 17.14 3.46
N GLY A 79 -8.91 16.24 4.36
CA GLY A 79 -9.73 15.77 5.46
C GLY A 79 -9.60 16.59 6.73
N VAL A 80 -10.03 16.02 7.85
CA VAL A 80 -9.84 16.59 9.19
C VAL A 80 -8.34 16.81 9.46
N ASN A 81 -8.01 17.77 10.29
CA ASN A 81 -6.62 18.10 10.66
C ASN A 81 -5.68 18.37 9.46
N ASN A 82 -6.23 18.82 8.33
CA ASN A 82 -5.50 19.07 7.06
C ASN A 82 -4.80 17.81 6.47
N ILE A 83 -5.27 16.61 6.80
CA ILE A 83 -4.75 15.36 6.23
C ILE A 83 -5.02 15.36 4.74
N GLN A 84 -3.98 15.16 3.92
CA GLN A 84 -4.10 15.04 2.47
C GLN A 84 -4.30 13.59 2.07
N GLU A 85 -5.29 13.33 1.23
CA GLU A 85 -5.62 11.99 0.73
C GLU A 85 -4.41 11.32 0.07
N LYS A 86 -3.67 12.03 -0.76
CA LYS A 86 -2.49 11.51 -1.48
C LYS A 86 -1.43 10.90 -0.56
N ASP A 87 -1.25 11.46 0.65
CA ASP A 87 -0.24 11.02 1.61
C ASP A 87 -0.68 9.71 2.28
N VAL A 88 -1.96 9.63 2.66
CA VAL A 88 -2.56 8.41 3.23
C VAL A 88 -2.57 7.28 2.21
N ASN A 89 -2.96 7.58 0.95
CA ASN A 89 -2.95 6.61 -0.14
C ASN A 89 -1.56 6.03 -0.37
N LEU A 90 -0.53 6.88 -0.40
CA LEU A 90 0.85 6.44 -0.58
C LEU A 90 1.32 5.57 0.60
N ALA A 91 1.07 6.00 1.84
CA ALA A 91 1.48 5.27 3.02
C ALA A 91 0.88 3.86 3.08
N ILE A 92 -0.44 3.72 2.88
CA ILE A 92 -1.11 2.41 2.84
C ILE A 92 -0.57 1.55 1.69
N SER A 93 -0.36 2.15 0.52
CA SER A 93 0.12 1.42 -0.66
C SER A 93 1.53 0.86 -0.49
N LEU A 94 2.43 1.60 0.15
CA LEU A 94 3.79 1.14 0.44
C LEU A 94 3.78 -0.05 1.41
N ILE A 95 2.97 0.02 2.46
CA ILE A 95 2.79 -1.09 3.42
C ILE A 95 2.18 -2.32 2.71
N LEU A 96 1.16 -2.11 1.88
CA LEU A 96 0.49 -3.19 1.13
C LEU A 96 1.46 -3.87 0.17
N ARG A 97 2.29 -3.09 -0.56
CA ARG A 97 3.35 -3.61 -1.42
C ARG A 97 4.26 -4.57 -0.67
N ASP A 98 4.77 -4.14 0.49
CA ASP A 98 5.72 -4.94 1.28
C ASP A 98 5.07 -6.25 1.75
N ILE A 99 3.85 -6.20 2.29
CA ILE A 99 3.09 -7.39 2.72
C ILE A 99 2.88 -8.38 1.56
N LEU A 100 2.48 -7.89 0.38
CA LEU A 100 2.23 -8.75 -0.78
C LEU A 100 3.54 -9.31 -1.38
N THR A 101 4.61 -8.53 -1.38
CA THR A 101 5.94 -8.98 -1.80
C THR A 101 6.45 -10.09 -0.88
N ASP A 102 6.32 -9.93 0.42
CA ASP A 102 6.66 -10.94 1.42
C ASP A 102 5.80 -12.20 1.28
N SER A 103 4.58 -12.06 0.76
CA SER A 103 3.68 -13.17 0.44
C SER A 103 4.01 -13.87 -0.90
N GLY A 104 5.06 -13.45 -1.60
CA GLY A 104 5.59 -14.07 -2.83
C GLY A 104 5.04 -13.50 -4.14
N PHE A 105 4.20 -12.47 -4.12
CA PHE A 105 3.70 -11.81 -5.34
C PHE A 105 4.76 -10.90 -5.98
N THR A 106 4.66 -10.71 -7.30
CA THR A 106 5.35 -9.62 -7.99
C THR A 106 4.49 -8.36 -7.91
N VAL A 107 5.00 -7.30 -7.27
CA VAL A 107 4.22 -6.09 -6.99
C VAL A 107 4.88 -4.86 -7.60
N TYR A 108 4.10 -4.10 -8.35
CA TYR A 108 4.46 -2.78 -8.89
C TYR A 108 3.59 -1.69 -8.26
N LEU A 109 4.09 -0.47 -8.29
CA LEU A 109 3.36 0.74 -7.90
C LEU A 109 3.26 1.66 -9.12
N THR A 110 2.14 2.39 -9.27
CA THR A 110 2.06 3.46 -10.27
C THR A 110 2.90 4.66 -9.88
N ARG A 111 3.04 4.95 -8.58
CA ARG A 111 3.98 5.89 -7.95
C ARG A 111 4.42 5.37 -6.58
N ASP A 112 5.65 5.63 -6.20
CA ASP A 112 6.25 5.28 -4.89
C ASP A 112 6.66 6.50 -4.06
N SER A 113 6.35 7.68 -4.56
CA SER A 113 6.67 8.98 -3.96
C SER A 113 5.55 9.99 -4.24
N ASP A 114 5.64 11.21 -3.65
CA ASP A 114 4.67 12.28 -3.89
C ASP A 114 4.93 12.98 -5.23
N VAL A 115 4.56 12.31 -6.31
CA VAL A 115 4.66 12.79 -7.68
C VAL A 115 3.32 12.72 -8.40
N SER A 116 3.12 13.63 -9.36
CA SER A 116 2.05 13.56 -10.34
C SER A 116 2.51 12.74 -11.54
N LEU A 117 1.59 11.98 -12.13
CA LEU A 117 1.87 11.14 -13.29
C LEU A 117 1.42 11.79 -14.61
N ASP A 118 0.93 13.03 -14.58
CA ASP A 118 0.54 13.73 -15.80
C ASP A 118 1.74 14.06 -16.71
N THR A 119 1.50 14.01 -18.01
CA THR A 119 2.50 14.41 -19.02
C THR A 119 2.70 15.93 -18.96
N PRO A 120 3.94 16.43 -18.88
CA PRO A 120 4.20 17.86 -18.90
C PRO A 120 3.57 18.53 -20.13
N GLY A 121 2.82 19.61 -19.90
CA GLY A 121 2.14 20.34 -20.98
C GLY A 121 0.79 19.76 -21.42
N ALA A 122 0.31 18.70 -20.77
CA ALA A 122 -1.02 18.12 -21.06
C ALA A 122 -2.14 19.19 -20.88
N THR A 123 -3.07 19.25 -21.83
CA THR A 123 -4.24 20.15 -21.79
C THR A 123 -5.13 19.86 -20.57
N SER A 124 -5.28 18.61 -20.20
CA SER A 124 -5.98 18.16 -19.00
C SER A 124 -5.04 17.29 -18.17
N LYS A 125 -4.45 17.88 -17.14
CA LYS A 125 -3.53 17.17 -16.24
C LYS A 125 -4.18 15.94 -15.63
N LYS A 126 -5.43 16.09 -15.12
CA LYS A 126 -6.17 14.98 -14.49
C LYS A 126 -6.40 13.80 -15.45
N ASN A 127 -6.81 14.07 -16.68
CA ASN A 127 -7.03 13.01 -17.66
C ASN A 127 -5.71 12.36 -18.08
N SER A 128 -4.65 13.14 -18.23
CA SER A 128 -3.31 12.64 -18.54
C SER A 128 -2.77 11.75 -17.41
N ASP A 129 -2.94 12.17 -16.15
CA ASP A 129 -2.55 11.39 -14.98
C ASP A 129 -3.27 10.03 -14.95
N LEU A 130 -4.60 10.02 -15.07
CA LEU A 130 -5.38 8.78 -15.11
C LEU A 130 -4.99 7.87 -16.28
N HIS A 131 -4.72 8.44 -17.46
CA HIS A 131 -4.29 7.67 -18.62
C HIS A 131 -2.92 7.02 -18.37
N ASN A 132 -1.97 7.77 -17.83
CA ASN A 132 -0.63 7.26 -17.55
C ASN A 132 -0.64 6.16 -16.47
N ARG A 133 -1.52 6.23 -15.47
CA ARG A 133 -1.75 5.14 -14.50
C ARG A 133 -2.17 3.85 -15.20
N ILE A 134 -3.14 3.95 -16.11
CA ILE A 134 -3.63 2.81 -16.90
C ILE A 134 -2.50 2.23 -17.77
N GLU A 135 -1.68 3.08 -18.39
CA GLU A 135 -0.54 2.64 -19.21
C GLU A 135 0.57 1.96 -18.37
N ILE A 136 0.82 2.42 -17.15
CA ILE A 136 1.74 1.73 -16.22
C ILE A 136 1.20 0.33 -15.88
N ILE A 137 -0.09 0.21 -15.54
CA ILE A 137 -0.73 -1.08 -15.26
C ILE A 137 -0.63 -2.03 -16.46
N ARG A 138 -0.87 -1.51 -17.67
CA ARG A 138 -0.75 -2.28 -18.94
C ARG A 138 0.68 -2.73 -19.21
N THR A 139 1.65 -1.84 -19.03
CA THR A 139 3.08 -2.12 -19.28
C THR A 139 3.61 -3.17 -18.31
N ASN A 140 3.11 -3.17 -17.06
CA ASN A 140 3.46 -4.17 -16.06
C ASN A 140 2.84 -5.55 -16.34
N GLN A 141 1.92 -5.66 -17.31
CA GLN A 141 1.18 -6.89 -17.59
C GLN A 141 0.50 -7.46 -16.33
N SER A 142 -0.17 -6.58 -15.57
CA SER A 142 -0.74 -6.93 -14.28
C SER A 142 -1.90 -7.91 -14.41
N ASP A 143 -1.94 -8.93 -13.54
CA ASP A 143 -3.08 -9.84 -13.40
C ASP A 143 -4.27 -9.17 -12.69
N ILE A 144 -3.97 -8.27 -11.75
CA ILE A 144 -4.95 -7.38 -11.09
C ILE A 144 -4.36 -6.01 -10.81
N SER A 145 -5.22 -5.02 -10.64
CA SER A 145 -4.83 -3.71 -10.11
C SER A 145 -5.72 -3.26 -8.95
N VAL A 146 -5.11 -2.64 -7.93
CA VAL A 146 -5.79 -2.15 -6.73
C VAL A 146 -5.42 -0.70 -6.52
N SER A 147 -6.38 0.21 -6.72
CA SER A 147 -6.20 1.63 -6.46
C SER A 147 -6.62 1.96 -5.03
N ILE A 148 -5.77 2.68 -4.31
CA ILE A 148 -5.96 3.06 -2.91
C ILE A 148 -6.38 4.52 -2.83
N HIS A 149 -7.51 4.76 -2.22
CA HIS A 149 -8.17 6.05 -2.05
C HIS A 149 -8.75 6.22 -0.65
N GLN A 150 -9.19 7.46 -0.35
CA GLN A 150 -9.93 7.79 0.84
C GLN A 150 -11.22 8.52 0.45
N ASN A 151 -12.32 8.09 1.03
CA ASN A 151 -13.64 8.63 0.76
C ASN A 151 -13.87 10.00 1.46
N SER A 152 -14.90 10.68 1.01
CA SER A 152 -15.38 11.91 1.66
C SER A 152 -16.88 12.07 1.46
N PHE A 153 -17.58 12.59 2.48
CA PHE A 153 -18.99 12.88 2.39
C PHE A 153 -19.33 14.17 3.13
N SER A 154 -20.46 14.81 2.78
CA SER A 154 -20.89 16.05 3.42
C SER A 154 -21.34 15.84 4.87
N ASP A 155 -21.92 14.69 5.18
CA ASP A 155 -22.25 14.28 6.54
C ASP A 155 -21.03 13.59 7.17
N SER A 156 -20.44 14.24 8.17
CA SER A 156 -19.25 13.75 8.85
C SER A 156 -19.48 12.52 9.74
N SER A 157 -20.72 12.10 9.94
CA SER A 157 -21.04 10.84 10.63
C SER A 157 -20.84 9.60 9.77
N VAL A 158 -20.77 9.77 8.45
CA VAL A 158 -20.57 8.66 7.50
C VAL A 158 -19.14 8.13 7.61
N HIS A 159 -19.00 6.82 7.73
CA HIS A 159 -17.74 6.11 7.90
C HIS A 159 -17.74 4.73 7.24
N GLY A 160 -16.61 4.04 7.25
CA GLY A 160 -16.44 2.67 6.79
C GLY A 160 -15.85 2.56 5.39
N ALA A 161 -14.95 1.59 5.21
CA ALA A 161 -14.30 1.30 3.95
C ALA A 161 -15.27 0.74 2.91
N GLN A 162 -15.05 1.05 1.63
CA GLN A 162 -15.88 0.57 0.53
C GLN A 162 -15.03 0.24 -0.70
N VAL A 163 -15.33 -0.90 -1.34
CA VAL A 163 -14.63 -1.32 -2.56
C VAL A 163 -15.52 -1.09 -3.77
N PHE A 164 -14.98 -0.40 -4.78
CA PHE A 164 -15.65 -0.16 -6.05
C PHE A 164 -15.05 -1.00 -7.15
N TYR A 165 -15.89 -1.51 -8.06
CA TYR A 165 -15.49 -2.30 -9.22
C TYR A 165 -16.27 -1.88 -10.48
N TYR A 166 -15.76 -2.21 -11.67
CA TYR A 166 -16.48 -1.93 -12.91
C TYR A 166 -17.68 -2.85 -13.06
N PHE A 167 -18.85 -2.28 -13.32
CA PHE A 167 -20.15 -2.97 -13.27
C PHE A 167 -20.26 -4.21 -14.19
N SER A 168 -19.54 -4.25 -15.31
CA SER A 168 -19.59 -5.34 -16.28
C SER A 168 -18.44 -6.37 -16.15
N SER A 169 -17.64 -6.29 -15.08
CA SER A 169 -16.52 -7.20 -14.84
C SER A 169 -16.78 -8.12 -13.65
N ASP A 170 -17.17 -9.37 -13.93
CA ASP A 170 -17.38 -10.38 -12.89
C ASP A 170 -16.12 -10.67 -12.08
N LYS A 171 -14.94 -10.61 -12.73
CA LYS A 171 -13.64 -10.79 -12.06
C LYS A 171 -13.33 -9.67 -11.09
N SER A 172 -13.61 -8.42 -11.50
CA SER A 172 -13.43 -7.26 -10.61
C SER A 172 -14.44 -7.28 -9.47
N ASN A 173 -15.67 -7.75 -9.71
CA ASN A 173 -16.67 -7.95 -8.67
C ASN A 173 -16.17 -8.96 -7.62
N PHE A 174 -15.70 -10.12 -8.08
CA PHE A 174 -15.18 -11.15 -7.18
C PHE A 174 -13.95 -10.66 -6.38
N LEU A 175 -13.04 -9.92 -7.02
CA LEU A 175 -11.91 -9.29 -6.33
C LEU A 175 -12.39 -8.28 -5.26
N ALA A 176 -13.40 -7.48 -5.58
CA ALA A 176 -13.99 -6.52 -4.65
C ALA A 176 -14.63 -7.22 -3.44
N ASP A 177 -15.35 -8.30 -3.65
CA ASP A 177 -15.99 -9.07 -2.59
C ASP A 177 -14.95 -9.74 -1.67
N CYS A 178 -13.87 -10.29 -2.23
CA CYS A 178 -12.76 -10.85 -1.45
C CYS A 178 -12.09 -9.78 -0.56
N ILE A 179 -11.86 -8.57 -1.10
CA ILE A 179 -11.24 -7.48 -0.33
C ILE A 179 -12.22 -6.95 0.74
N GLU A 180 -13.51 -6.81 0.42
CA GLU A 180 -14.53 -6.43 1.40
C GLU A 180 -14.57 -7.42 2.57
N GLU A 181 -14.55 -8.72 2.28
CA GLU A 181 -14.51 -9.76 3.31
C GLU A 181 -13.24 -9.67 4.17
N GLY A 182 -12.08 -9.44 3.54
CA GLY A 182 -10.83 -9.22 4.25
C GLY A 182 -10.91 -8.03 5.22
N ILE A 183 -11.51 -6.91 4.80
CA ILE A 183 -11.72 -5.72 5.64
C ILE A 183 -12.70 -6.04 6.78
N SER A 184 -13.83 -6.67 6.47
CA SER A 184 -14.86 -7.02 7.44
C SER A 184 -14.35 -7.95 8.54
N THR A 185 -13.52 -8.92 8.17
CA THR A 185 -12.98 -9.92 9.11
C THR A 185 -11.78 -9.41 9.91
N THR A 186 -10.96 -8.55 9.33
CA THR A 186 -9.72 -8.06 9.97
C THR A 186 -9.96 -6.85 10.88
N ILE A 187 -10.84 -5.94 10.48
CA ILE A 187 -11.11 -4.71 11.24
C ILE A 187 -12.41 -4.85 12.04
N SER A 188 -13.54 -4.85 11.36
CA SER A 188 -14.88 -5.05 11.93
C SER A 188 -15.91 -5.18 10.82
N PRO A 189 -16.97 -5.99 10.97
CA PRO A 189 -18.10 -6.01 10.05
C PRO A 189 -18.76 -4.65 9.85
N ASP A 190 -18.76 -3.81 10.88
CA ASP A 190 -19.35 -2.46 10.82
C ASP A 190 -18.44 -1.46 10.07
N THR A 191 -17.18 -1.83 9.81
CA THR A 191 -16.21 -0.99 9.09
C THR A 191 -16.24 -1.22 7.59
N ALA A 192 -16.62 -2.42 7.14
CA ALA A 192 -16.71 -2.75 5.72
C ALA A 192 -18.12 -2.48 5.20
N ARG A 193 -18.22 -1.61 4.20
CA ARG A 193 -19.44 -1.39 3.43
C ARG A 193 -19.44 -2.35 2.25
N LYS A 194 -20.63 -2.83 1.83
CA LYS A 194 -20.74 -3.74 0.68
C LYS A 194 -20.05 -3.18 -0.56
N SER A 195 -19.36 -4.05 -1.29
CA SER A 195 -18.75 -3.73 -2.57
C SER A 195 -19.77 -3.12 -3.52
N LYS A 196 -19.37 -2.18 -4.37
CA LYS A 196 -20.28 -1.38 -5.18
C LYS A 196 -19.84 -1.28 -6.63
N ALA A 197 -20.75 -1.64 -7.53
CA ALA A 197 -20.55 -1.44 -8.96
C ALA A 197 -20.48 0.06 -9.32
N ASN A 198 -19.58 0.40 -10.23
CA ASN A 198 -19.41 1.75 -10.74
C ASN A 198 -19.12 1.72 -12.25
N ASP A 199 -19.73 2.64 -13.01
CA ASP A 199 -19.58 2.79 -14.47
C ASP A 199 -18.88 4.08 -14.90
N ASN A 200 -18.58 4.96 -13.93
CA ASN A 200 -18.07 6.30 -14.19
C ASN A 200 -16.56 6.47 -13.93
N TYR A 201 -15.97 5.61 -13.11
CA TYR A 201 -14.54 5.70 -12.83
C TYR A 201 -13.71 5.23 -14.03
N ILE A 202 -12.98 6.18 -14.65
CA ILE A 202 -12.14 5.95 -15.83
C ILE A 202 -11.13 4.85 -15.56
N LEU A 203 -10.52 4.85 -14.37
CA LEU A 203 -9.52 3.85 -13.96
C LEU A 203 -10.08 2.43 -13.92
N LEU A 204 -11.34 2.26 -13.52
CA LEU A 204 -12.01 0.95 -13.51
C LEU A 204 -12.46 0.52 -14.91
N LYS A 205 -13.06 1.45 -15.66
CA LYS A 205 -13.65 1.19 -16.96
C LYS A 205 -12.62 0.81 -18.03
N ASN A 206 -11.46 1.48 -18.01
CA ASN A 206 -10.42 1.34 -19.04
C ASN A 206 -9.23 0.50 -18.57
N ASN A 207 -9.35 -0.18 -17.44
CA ASN A 207 -8.29 -1.01 -16.90
C ASN A 207 -8.04 -2.25 -17.77
N PRO A 208 -6.79 -2.62 -18.05
CA PRO A 208 -6.47 -3.79 -18.87
C PRO A 208 -6.67 -5.13 -18.15
N CYS A 209 -6.83 -5.12 -16.82
CA CYS A 209 -7.02 -6.30 -15.98
C CYS A 209 -8.16 -6.09 -14.98
N PRO A 210 -8.60 -7.13 -14.24
CA PRO A 210 -9.51 -6.96 -13.12
C PRO A 210 -9.01 -5.90 -12.15
N ALA A 211 -9.86 -4.91 -11.85
CA ALA A 211 -9.47 -3.71 -11.13
C ALA A 211 -10.49 -3.30 -10.09
N VAL A 212 -10.00 -2.79 -8.96
CA VAL A 212 -10.83 -2.20 -7.91
C VAL A 212 -10.26 -0.87 -7.42
N ILE A 213 -11.13 -0.03 -6.88
CA ILE A 213 -10.76 1.13 -6.07
C ILE A 213 -11.21 0.83 -4.64
N VAL A 214 -10.27 0.87 -3.71
CA VAL A 214 -10.52 0.70 -2.29
C VAL A 214 -10.52 2.07 -1.62
N GLU A 215 -11.70 2.52 -1.22
CA GLU A 215 -11.89 3.67 -0.35
C GLU A 215 -11.72 3.19 1.10
N CYS A 216 -10.55 3.44 1.68
CA CYS A 216 -10.16 2.83 2.96
C CYS A 216 -10.90 3.39 4.18
N GLY A 217 -11.61 4.51 4.03
CA GLY A 217 -12.43 5.19 5.03
C GLY A 217 -12.69 6.64 4.66
N PHE A 218 -13.40 7.38 5.49
CA PHE A 218 -13.83 8.75 5.21
C PHE A 218 -12.92 9.77 5.91
N LEU A 219 -12.15 10.54 5.15
CA LEU A 219 -11.32 11.64 5.69
C LEU A 219 -12.14 12.79 6.29
N THR A 220 -13.44 12.85 6.01
CA THR A 220 -14.36 13.84 6.58
C THR A 220 -14.95 13.43 7.92
N ASN A 221 -14.84 12.17 8.31
CA ASN A 221 -15.19 11.70 9.65
C ASN A 221 -14.02 11.94 10.61
N GLU A 222 -14.25 12.55 11.75
CA GLU A 222 -13.17 12.98 12.65
C GLU A 222 -12.39 11.79 13.24
N ASN A 223 -13.10 10.75 13.66
CA ASN A 223 -12.48 9.57 14.25
C ASN A 223 -11.75 8.74 13.17
N GLU A 224 -12.41 8.46 12.06
CA GLU A 224 -11.85 7.63 10.99
C GLU A 224 -10.71 8.37 10.26
N GLY A 225 -10.88 9.66 9.93
CA GLY A 225 -9.83 10.47 9.32
C GLY A 225 -8.59 10.58 10.19
N THR A 226 -8.75 10.72 11.52
CA THR A 226 -7.62 10.69 12.45
C THR A 226 -6.94 9.32 12.46
N SER A 227 -7.70 8.23 12.50
CA SER A 227 -7.17 6.86 12.47
C SER A 227 -6.40 6.57 11.17
N LEU A 228 -6.93 7.01 10.02
CA LEU A 228 -6.33 6.85 8.70
C LEU A 228 -4.95 7.54 8.58
N SER A 229 -4.68 8.57 9.36
CA SER A 229 -3.36 9.21 9.41
C SER A 229 -2.34 8.45 10.27
N GLY A 230 -2.78 7.49 11.08
CA GLY A 230 -1.94 6.71 11.98
C GLY A 230 -1.42 5.42 11.35
N THR A 231 -0.12 5.13 11.52
CA THR A 231 0.54 3.94 10.96
C THR A 231 -0.10 2.62 11.39
N GLU A 232 -0.65 2.55 12.59
CA GLU A 232 -1.33 1.35 13.11
C GLU A 232 -2.55 0.99 12.26
N TYR A 233 -3.43 1.96 12.01
CA TYR A 233 -4.61 1.73 11.18
C TYR A 233 -4.23 1.48 9.72
N GLN A 234 -3.25 2.23 9.17
CA GLN A 234 -2.73 2.03 7.82
C GLN A 234 -2.18 0.61 7.64
N THR A 235 -1.49 0.08 8.64
CA THR A 235 -0.99 -1.30 8.63
C THR A 235 -2.14 -2.30 8.69
N THR A 236 -3.15 -2.04 9.50
CA THR A 236 -4.30 -2.94 9.68
C THR A 236 -5.13 -3.02 8.40
N ILE A 237 -5.44 -1.88 7.75
CA ILE A 237 -6.19 -1.87 6.50
C ILE A 237 -5.39 -2.48 5.34
N ALA A 238 -4.07 -2.25 5.28
CA ALA A 238 -3.20 -2.89 4.29
C ALA A 238 -3.18 -4.42 4.45
N LYS A 239 -3.11 -4.95 5.68
CA LYS A 239 -3.24 -6.39 5.96
C LYS A 239 -4.59 -6.94 5.52
N ALA A 240 -5.68 -6.22 5.79
CA ALA A 240 -7.03 -6.61 5.40
C ALA A 240 -7.16 -6.72 3.87
N ILE A 241 -6.65 -5.73 3.14
CA ILE A 241 -6.63 -5.73 1.67
C ILE A 241 -5.77 -6.90 1.15
N ALA A 242 -4.59 -7.11 1.73
CA ALA A 242 -3.70 -8.22 1.35
C ALA A 242 -4.35 -9.59 1.58
N GLN A 243 -5.11 -9.77 2.67
CA GLN A 243 -5.88 -10.98 2.93
C GLN A 243 -6.92 -11.22 1.83
N GLY A 244 -7.66 -10.20 1.42
CA GLY A 244 -8.63 -10.29 0.32
C GLY A 244 -7.97 -10.65 -1.01
N ILE A 245 -6.82 -10.05 -1.33
CA ILE A 245 -6.05 -10.38 -2.54
C ILE A 245 -5.55 -11.83 -2.53
N ASN A 246 -5.05 -12.32 -1.39
CA ASN A 246 -4.67 -13.73 -1.25
C ASN A 246 -5.87 -14.66 -1.45
N SER A 247 -7.03 -14.34 -0.87
CA SER A 247 -8.28 -15.09 -1.05
C SER A 247 -8.71 -15.12 -2.53
N TYR A 248 -8.63 -13.99 -3.23
CA TYR A 248 -8.88 -13.92 -4.68
C TYR A 248 -7.92 -14.83 -5.46
N TYR A 249 -6.62 -14.75 -5.20
CA TYR A 249 -5.61 -15.56 -5.85
C TYR A 249 -5.87 -17.06 -5.65
N GLU A 250 -6.15 -17.50 -4.43
CA GLU A 250 -6.40 -18.91 -4.10
C GLU A 250 -7.67 -19.44 -4.76
N ASN A 251 -8.77 -18.70 -4.65
CA ASN A 251 -10.07 -19.16 -5.09
C ASN A 251 -10.29 -19.01 -6.60
N TYR A 252 -9.78 -17.95 -7.20
CA TYR A 252 -10.02 -17.68 -8.62
C TYR A 252 -8.88 -18.21 -9.49
N PHE A 253 -7.64 -17.91 -9.15
CA PHE A 253 -6.49 -18.23 -9.99
C PHE A 253 -6.06 -19.70 -9.87
N LEU A 254 -5.87 -20.20 -8.64
CA LEU A 254 -5.41 -21.58 -8.43
C LEU A 254 -6.50 -22.63 -8.69
N ASN A 255 -7.74 -22.37 -8.21
CA ASN A 255 -8.81 -23.37 -8.29
C ASN A 255 -9.54 -23.42 -9.64
N SER A 256 -9.50 -22.35 -10.43
CA SER A 256 -10.12 -22.32 -11.76
C SER A 256 -9.32 -23.09 -12.83
N GLY A 257 -8.10 -23.51 -12.55
CA GLY A 257 -7.20 -24.17 -13.52
C GLY A 257 -6.93 -23.32 -14.77
N THR A 258 -7.28 -22.04 -14.72
CA THR A 258 -7.12 -21.11 -15.85
C THR A 258 -5.73 -20.52 -15.81
N GLN A 259 -4.99 -20.76 -16.88
CA GLN A 259 -3.83 -19.96 -17.25
C GLN A 259 -4.20 -18.46 -17.17
N PRO A 260 -3.23 -17.55 -16.90
CA PRO A 260 -3.50 -16.12 -16.91
C PRO A 260 -4.28 -15.76 -18.17
N ILE A 261 -5.40 -15.07 -17.99
CA ILE A 261 -6.27 -14.73 -19.11
C ILE A 261 -5.58 -13.60 -19.87
N PRO A 262 -5.28 -13.76 -21.16
CA PRO A 262 -4.77 -12.66 -21.95
C PRO A 262 -5.71 -11.48 -21.83
N ALA A 263 -5.15 -10.28 -21.65
CA ALA A 263 -5.89 -9.03 -21.67
C ALA A 263 -6.68 -8.92 -23.00
N ASN A 264 -7.98 -8.63 -22.90
CA ASN A 264 -8.79 -8.27 -24.06
C ASN A 264 -8.52 -6.83 -24.48
#